data_1aabb24ec971e876649b4fc66ad0ce43
#
_entry.id   1aabb24ec971e876649b4fc66ad0ce43
#
_cell.length_a   1.000
_cell.length_b   1.000
_cell.length_c   1.000
_cell.angle_alpha   90.00
_cell.angle_beta   90.00
_cell.angle_gamma   90.00
#
_symmetry.space_group_name_H-M   'P 1'
#
loop_
_entity.id
_entity.type
_entity.pdbx_description
1 polymer ?
#
loop_
_entity_poly.entity_id
_entity_poly.type
_entity_poly.pdbx_seq_one_letter_code
_entity_poly.pdbx_strand_id
1 'polypeptide(L)'
;MPLNRPSDITEGLSQRPARISPKYFYDQRGSQLFEAITRLPEYYPTRTETALMQRHAADMARHLGAVRTVIELGAGSCEKARALCGWVRPACFVGVDISVDFLQEAVLRLRADMPGLDARAVGGDMTQGVVLPSDIPRARRLVFYPGSSIGNFDPTQ
;
A
#
# COMPACT_ATOMS: atom_id res chain seq x y z
N MET A 1 11.15 -11.20 -8.40
CA MET A 1 10.70 -11.40 -9.79
C MET A 1 11.05 -10.17 -10.60
N PRO A 2 11.65 -10.29 -11.78
CA PRO A 2 11.98 -9.13 -12.57
C PRO A 2 10.69 -8.45 -13.04
N LEU A 3 10.54 -7.16 -12.72
CA LEU A 3 9.46 -6.25 -13.16
C LEU A 3 9.47 -6.01 -14.68
N ASN A 4 10.37 -6.69 -15.40
CA ASN A 4 10.70 -6.33 -16.75
C ASN A 4 10.05 -7.30 -17.74
N ARG A 5 8.85 -6.93 -18.22
CA ARG A 5 8.47 -7.34 -19.57
C ARG A 5 8.72 -6.15 -20.50
N PRO A 6 9.83 -6.14 -21.25
CA PRO A 6 10.11 -5.10 -22.24
C PRO A 6 8.93 -4.88 -23.20
N SER A 7 8.08 -5.91 -23.38
CA SER A 7 6.86 -5.88 -24.18
C SER A 7 5.84 -4.84 -23.71
N ASP A 8 5.59 -4.72 -22.42
CA ASP A 8 4.53 -3.85 -21.88
C ASP A 8 4.85 -2.35 -22.11
N ILE A 9 6.12 -1.96 -21.93
CA ILE A 9 6.58 -0.59 -22.19
C ILE A 9 6.54 -0.29 -23.68
N THR A 10 7.09 -1.20 -24.50
CA THR A 10 7.12 -1.02 -25.96
C THR A 10 5.71 -0.95 -26.52
N GLU A 11 4.82 -1.81 -26.06
CA GLU A 11 3.41 -1.82 -26.44
C GLU A 11 2.71 -0.52 -26.03
N GLY A 12 2.87 -0.09 -24.79
CA GLY A 12 2.25 1.14 -24.29
C GLY A 12 2.77 2.40 -25.00
N LEU A 13 4.08 2.49 -25.29
CA LEU A 13 4.65 3.60 -26.03
C LEU A 13 4.26 3.59 -27.52
N SER A 14 3.87 2.46 -28.08
CA SER A 14 3.38 2.34 -29.46
C SER A 14 1.91 2.74 -29.61
N GLN A 15 1.17 2.91 -28.52
CA GLN A 15 -0.23 3.34 -28.53
C GLN A 15 -0.40 4.83 -28.84
N ARG A 16 -1.60 5.24 -29.22
CA ARG A 16 -1.97 6.64 -29.40
C ARG A 16 -3.26 6.95 -28.62
N PRO A 17 -3.18 7.74 -27.53
CA PRO A 17 -1.97 8.35 -26.96
C PRO A 17 -1.02 7.31 -26.35
N ALA A 18 0.29 7.59 -26.39
CA ALA A 18 1.29 6.75 -25.76
C ALA A 18 1.07 6.68 -24.25
N ARG A 19 1.20 5.48 -23.68
CA ARG A 19 0.98 5.23 -22.25
C ARG A 19 2.13 4.42 -21.67
N ILE A 20 2.39 4.65 -20.39
CA ILE A 20 3.29 3.81 -19.59
C ILE A 20 2.62 3.53 -18.26
N SER A 21 2.68 2.30 -17.78
CA SER A 21 2.07 1.94 -16.50
C SER A 21 2.77 2.68 -15.35
N PRO A 22 2.02 3.30 -14.43
CA PRO A 22 2.57 3.98 -13.26
C PRO A 22 3.49 3.09 -12.40
N LYS A 23 3.32 1.77 -12.43
CA LYS A 23 4.15 0.82 -11.68
C LYS A 23 5.66 0.96 -11.93
N TYR A 24 6.05 1.45 -13.12
CA TYR A 24 7.45 1.65 -13.48
C TYR A 24 8.10 2.85 -12.81
N PHE A 25 7.31 3.70 -12.15
CA PHE A 25 7.80 4.83 -11.35
C PHE A 25 7.98 4.49 -9.87
N TYR A 26 7.58 3.30 -9.43
CA TYR A 26 7.62 2.88 -8.03
C TYR A 26 8.71 1.83 -7.77
N ASP A 27 9.93 2.03 -8.33
CA ASP A 27 11.11 1.36 -7.81
C ASP A 27 11.53 1.96 -6.46
N GLN A 28 12.60 1.47 -5.85
CA GLN A 28 13.08 1.96 -4.56
C GLN A 28 13.31 3.49 -4.57
N ARG A 29 13.94 4.01 -5.63
CA ARG A 29 14.20 5.45 -5.77
C ARG A 29 12.91 6.24 -6.01
N GLY A 30 12.03 5.76 -6.86
CA GLY A 30 10.73 6.37 -7.13
C GLY A 30 9.88 6.43 -5.86
N SER A 31 9.88 5.38 -5.04
CA SER A 31 9.19 5.36 -3.76
C SER A 31 9.75 6.40 -2.79
N GLN A 32 11.08 6.56 -2.71
CA GLN A 32 11.72 7.62 -1.91
C GLN A 32 11.37 9.02 -2.41
N LEU A 33 11.35 9.22 -3.74
CA LEU A 33 10.94 10.49 -4.35
C LEU A 33 9.47 10.80 -4.06
N PHE A 34 8.59 9.81 -4.14
CA PHE A 34 7.19 9.99 -3.79
C PHE A 34 7.01 10.38 -2.32
N GLU A 35 7.73 9.74 -1.41
CA GLU A 35 7.77 10.16 0.01
C GLU A 35 8.19 11.63 0.18
N ALA A 36 9.18 12.09 -0.59
CA ALA A 36 9.56 13.51 -0.56
C ALA A 36 8.44 14.41 -1.10
N ILE A 37 7.76 14.00 -2.18
CA ILE A 37 6.62 14.73 -2.77
C ILE A 37 5.48 14.86 -1.75
N THR A 38 5.16 13.82 -0.98
CA THR A 38 4.07 13.85 0.02
C THR A 38 4.28 14.90 1.12
N ARG A 39 5.53 15.38 1.29
CA ARG A 39 5.90 16.41 2.28
C ARG A 39 5.83 17.83 1.74
N LEU A 40 5.68 18.00 0.42
CA LEU A 40 5.60 19.32 -0.20
C LEU A 40 4.29 20.01 0.19
N PRO A 41 4.30 21.34 0.42
CA PRO A 41 3.09 22.12 0.69
C PRO A 41 2.01 21.96 -0.39
N GLU A 42 2.42 21.86 -1.64
CA GLU A 42 1.54 21.74 -2.80
C GLU A 42 0.84 20.38 -2.87
N TYR A 43 1.47 19.32 -2.33
CA TYR A 43 0.89 17.98 -2.34
C TYR A 43 -0.02 17.76 -1.14
N TYR A 44 -1.21 18.36 -1.18
CA TYR A 44 -2.18 18.29 -0.08
C TYR A 44 -2.89 16.92 0.11
N PRO A 45 -3.02 16.00 -0.90
CA PRO A 45 -3.86 14.81 -0.77
C PRO A 45 -3.49 13.93 0.42
N THR A 46 -2.20 13.65 0.62
CA THR A 46 -1.74 12.83 1.76
C THR A 46 -2.10 13.45 3.10
N ARG A 47 -1.92 14.77 3.26
CA ARG A 47 -2.25 15.47 4.52
C ARG A 47 -3.75 15.46 4.78
N THR A 48 -4.55 15.71 3.74
CA THR A 48 -6.01 15.70 3.83
C THR A 48 -6.53 14.33 4.20
N GLU A 49 -6.07 13.29 3.52
CA GLU A 49 -6.46 11.90 3.82
C GLU A 49 -6.08 11.52 5.25
N THR A 50 -4.84 11.83 5.68
CA THR A 50 -4.40 11.57 7.05
C THR A 50 -5.27 12.29 8.07
N ALA A 51 -5.59 13.57 7.85
CA ALA A 51 -6.44 14.34 8.73
C ALA A 51 -7.88 13.78 8.81
N LEU A 52 -8.44 13.35 7.67
CA LEU A 52 -9.75 12.69 7.61
C LEU A 52 -9.73 11.35 8.37
N MET A 53 -8.74 10.52 8.15
CA MET A 53 -8.60 9.25 8.86
C MET A 53 -8.49 9.47 10.38
N GLN A 54 -7.68 10.41 10.83
CA GLN A 54 -7.56 10.76 12.25
C GLN A 54 -8.87 11.27 12.82
N ARG A 55 -9.54 12.18 12.12
CA ARG A 55 -10.82 12.75 12.56
C ARG A 55 -11.91 11.69 12.75
N HIS A 56 -11.92 10.67 11.91
CA HIS A 56 -12.95 9.62 11.89
C HIS A 56 -12.46 8.29 12.48
N ALA A 57 -11.30 8.26 13.13
CA ALA A 57 -10.66 7.05 13.64
C ALA A 57 -11.59 6.21 14.52
N ALA A 58 -12.29 6.84 15.47
CA ALA A 58 -13.21 6.15 16.38
C ALA A 58 -14.42 5.55 15.64
N ASP A 59 -14.98 6.28 14.68
CA ASP A 59 -16.09 5.81 13.86
C ASP A 59 -15.67 4.66 12.97
N MET A 60 -14.51 4.77 12.33
CA MET A 60 -13.93 3.69 11.52
C MET A 60 -13.72 2.43 12.37
N ALA A 61 -13.06 2.54 13.50
CA ALA A 61 -12.80 1.40 14.38
C ALA A 61 -14.11 0.74 14.85
N ARG A 62 -15.14 1.53 15.19
CA ARG A 62 -16.44 1.02 15.59
C ARG A 62 -17.15 0.26 14.47
N HIS A 63 -17.13 0.79 13.24
CA HIS A 63 -17.80 0.16 12.09
C HIS A 63 -17.06 -1.10 11.61
N LEU A 64 -15.73 -1.09 11.63
CA LEU A 64 -14.90 -2.24 11.25
C LEU A 64 -15.00 -3.38 12.27
N GLY A 65 -15.27 -3.08 13.53
CA GLY A 65 -15.37 -4.08 14.58
C GLY A 65 -14.05 -4.83 14.82
N ALA A 66 -14.14 -6.11 15.13
CA ALA A 66 -12.97 -6.93 15.44
C ALA A 66 -12.23 -7.37 14.17
N VAL A 67 -11.28 -6.57 13.70
CA VAL A 67 -10.36 -6.92 12.63
C VAL A 67 -9.21 -7.77 13.18
N ARG A 68 -8.92 -8.91 12.53
CA ARG A 68 -7.79 -9.78 12.93
C ARG A 68 -6.57 -9.54 12.05
N THR A 69 -6.78 -9.31 10.77
CA THR A 69 -5.71 -9.09 9.79
C THR A 69 -6.02 -7.86 8.95
N VAL A 70 -5.08 -6.94 8.86
CA VAL A 70 -5.12 -5.82 7.90
C VAL A 70 -4.20 -6.17 6.75
N ILE A 71 -4.70 -6.01 5.52
CA ILE A 71 -3.94 -6.19 4.28
C ILE A 71 -3.97 -4.85 3.57
N GLU A 72 -2.85 -4.16 3.47
CA GLU A 72 -2.75 -2.88 2.75
C GLU A 72 -2.19 -3.09 1.37
N LEU A 73 -2.91 -2.61 0.36
CA LEU A 73 -2.48 -2.62 -1.03
C LEU A 73 -1.79 -1.31 -1.37
N GLY A 74 -0.57 -1.38 -1.92
CA GLY A 74 0.28 -0.20 -2.13
C GLY A 74 0.77 0.38 -0.81
N ALA A 75 1.28 -0.46 0.09
CA ALA A 75 1.58 -0.10 1.47
C ALA A 75 2.71 0.94 1.61
N GLY A 76 3.62 1.03 0.65
CA GLY A 76 4.70 2.02 0.64
C GLY A 76 5.45 2.09 1.95
N SER A 77 5.42 3.28 2.59
CA SER A 77 6.07 3.53 3.89
C SER A 77 5.34 2.95 5.11
N CYS A 78 4.17 2.34 4.94
CA CYS A 78 3.29 1.83 6.00
C CYS A 78 2.78 2.88 7.02
N GLU A 79 2.90 4.18 6.75
CA GLU A 79 2.47 5.23 7.68
C GLU A 79 0.95 5.19 7.94
N LYS A 80 0.15 4.94 6.90
CA LYS A 80 -1.30 4.83 7.04
C LYS A 80 -1.71 3.55 7.74
N ALA A 81 -1.02 2.44 7.45
CA ALA A 81 -1.17 1.19 8.16
C ALA A 81 -0.91 1.35 9.65
N ARG A 82 0.17 2.04 10.02
CA ARG A 82 0.51 2.31 11.42
C ARG A 82 -0.62 3.02 12.14
N ALA A 83 -1.18 4.06 11.54
CA ALA A 83 -2.32 4.76 12.09
C ALA A 83 -3.54 3.84 12.25
N LEU A 84 -3.95 3.14 11.19
CA LEU A 84 -5.09 2.23 11.20
C LEU A 84 -4.91 1.09 12.22
N CYS A 85 -3.75 0.44 12.25
CA CYS A 85 -3.45 -0.65 13.19
C CYS A 85 -3.47 -0.16 14.64
N GLY A 86 -3.09 1.09 14.91
CA GLY A 86 -3.24 1.71 16.22
C GLY A 86 -4.68 1.78 16.72
N TRP A 87 -5.63 1.95 15.79
CA TRP A 87 -7.07 2.05 16.14
C TRP A 87 -7.75 0.70 16.22
N VAL A 88 -7.52 -0.20 15.21
CA VAL A 88 -8.23 -1.48 15.11
C VAL A 88 -7.51 -2.63 15.82
N ARG A 89 -6.24 -2.45 16.18
CA ARG A 89 -5.39 -3.40 16.93
C ARG A 89 -5.44 -4.83 16.38
N PRO A 90 -5.10 -5.03 15.09
CA PRO A 90 -5.11 -6.37 14.51
C PRO A 90 -3.96 -7.21 15.07
N ALA A 91 -4.10 -8.54 14.99
CA ALA A 91 -3.00 -9.45 15.33
C ALA A 91 -1.95 -9.54 14.20
N CYS A 92 -2.39 -9.31 12.96
CA CYS A 92 -1.54 -9.45 11.78
C CYS A 92 -1.74 -8.25 10.82
N PHE A 93 -0.64 -7.79 10.25
CA PHE A 93 -0.60 -6.82 9.16
C PHE A 93 0.18 -7.41 7.98
N VAL A 94 -0.32 -7.23 6.79
CA VAL A 94 0.35 -7.60 5.55
C VAL A 94 0.37 -6.39 4.63
N GLY A 95 1.55 -5.81 4.44
CA GLY A 95 1.78 -4.81 3.41
C GLY A 95 2.07 -5.49 2.08
N VAL A 96 1.40 -5.03 1.03
CA VAL A 96 1.62 -5.48 -0.34
C VAL A 96 2.11 -4.29 -1.16
N ASP A 97 3.25 -4.44 -1.82
CA ASP A 97 3.78 -3.40 -2.70
C ASP A 97 4.67 -4.01 -3.78
N ILE A 98 4.81 -3.28 -4.88
CA ILE A 98 5.71 -3.66 -5.97
C ILE A 98 7.18 -3.37 -5.62
N SER A 99 7.42 -2.33 -4.80
CA SER A 99 8.74 -1.96 -4.29
C SER A 99 9.08 -2.75 -3.03
N VAL A 100 9.50 -4.01 -3.22
CA VAL A 100 9.68 -4.97 -2.13
C VAL A 100 10.72 -4.52 -1.10
N ASP A 101 11.85 -4.01 -1.55
CA ASP A 101 12.94 -3.59 -0.65
C ASP A 101 12.50 -2.40 0.21
N PHE A 102 11.85 -1.40 -0.40
CA PHE A 102 11.29 -0.26 0.31
C PHE A 102 10.23 -0.68 1.34
N LEU A 103 9.34 -1.60 0.94
CA LEU A 103 8.32 -2.15 1.83
C LEU A 103 8.92 -2.93 3.00
N GLN A 104 9.96 -3.74 2.77
CA GLN A 104 10.63 -4.49 3.84
C GLN A 104 11.20 -3.57 4.92
N GLU A 105 11.85 -2.48 4.52
CA GLU A 105 12.35 -1.47 5.44
C GLU A 105 11.19 -0.81 6.23
N ALA A 106 10.08 -0.50 5.57
CA ALA A 106 8.91 0.08 6.21
C ALA A 106 8.28 -0.87 7.23
N VAL A 107 8.16 -2.16 6.89
CA VAL A 107 7.63 -3.19 7.80
C VAL A 107 8.55 -3.42 8.99
N LEU A 108 9.88 -3.35 8.82
CA LEU A 108 10.82 -3.43 9.95
C LEU A 108 10.61 -2.26 10.93
N ARG A 109 10.41 -1.05 10.43
CA ARG A 109 10.08 0.12 11.28
C ARG A 109 8.74 -0.09 12.00
N LEU A 110 7.72 -0.56 11.26
CA LEU A 110 6.40 -0.82 11.83
C LEU A 110 6.45 -1.87 12.97
N ARG A 111 7.25 -2.93 12.82
CA ARG A 111 7.48 -3.92 13.90
C ARG A 111 8.12 -3.32 15.14
N ALA A 112 9.08 -2.40 14.95
CA ALA A 112 9.73 -1.72 16.06
C ALA A 112 8.74 -0.80 16.80
N ASP A 113 7.87 -0.10 16.07
CA ASP A 113 6.89 0.83 16.63
C ASP A 113 5.69 0.13 17.28
N MET A 114 5.37 -1.09 16.83
CA MET A 114 4.21 -1.86 17.29
C MET A 114 4.61 -3.28 17.71
N PRO A 115 5.30 -3.43 18.86
CA PRO A 115 5.66 -4.73 19.39
C PRO A 115 4.42 -5.60 19.61
N GLY A 116 4.43 -6.81 19.07
CA GLY A 116 3.29 -7.74 19.13
C GLY A 116 2.40 -7.75 17.88
N LEU A 117 2.57 -6.84 16.95
CA LEU A 117 1.96 -6.94 15.63
C LEU A 117 2.80 -7.87 14.73
N ASP A 118 2.19 -8.96 14.23
CA ASP A 118 2.81 -9.78 13.18
C ASP A 118 2.72 -9.02 11.85
N ALA A 119 3.69 -8.15 11.58
CA ALA A 119 3.73 -7.36 10.37
C ALA A 119 4.60 -8.04 9.30
N ARG A 120 4.10 -8.17 8.08
CA ARG A 120 4.75 -8.87 6.97
C ARG A 120 4.75 -8.05 5.69
N ALA A 121 5.82 -8.19 4.90
CA ALA A 121 5.95 -7.61 3.56
C ALA A 121 5.71 -8.69 2.51
N VAL A 122 4.86 -8.40 1.54
CA VAL A 122 4.57 -9.25 0.40
C VAL A 122 4.80 -8.46 -0.88
N GLY A 123 5.75 -8.89 -1.69
CA GLY A 123 5.97 -8.29 -3.01
C GLY A 123 4.89 -8.73 -3.98
N GLY A 124 4.29 -7.79 -4.71
CA GLY A 124 3.28 -8.12 -5.70
C GLY A 124 2.88 -6.96 -6.59
N ASP A 125 2.61 -7.28 -7.84
CA ASP A 125 1.92 -6.39 -8.78
C ASP A 125 0.41 -6.64 -8.65
N MET A 126 -0.32 -5.67 -8.13
CA MET A 126 -1.76 -5.78 -7.89
C MET A 126 -2.56 -6.07 -9.17
N THR A 127 -2.02 -5.69 -10.34
CA THR A 127 -2.65 -5.97 -11.64
C THR A 127 -2.58 -7.44 -12.04
N GLN A 128 -1.67 -8.20 -11.43
CA GLN A 128 -1.47 -9.63 -11.71
C GLN A 128 -2.09 -10.54 -10.63
N GLY A 129 -2.75 -9.91 -9.65
CA GLY A 129 -3.24 -10.60 -8.46
C GLY A 129 -2.13 -10.81 -7.41
N VAL A 130 -2.56 -10.86 -6.15
CA VAL A 130 -1.65 -11.00 -5.01
C VAL A 130 -1.89 -12.33 -4.33
N VAL A 131 -0.82 -13.13 -4.22
CA VAL A 131 -0.85 -14.39 -3.48
C VAL A 131 -0.29 -14.14 -2.08
N LEU A 132 -1.17 -14.23 -1.08
CA LEU A 132 -0.76 -14.11 0.32
C LEU A 132 -0.20 -15.45 0.83
N PRO A 133 0.76 -15.41 1.77
CA PRO A 133 1.21 -16.60 2.48
C PRO A 133 0.04 -17.39 3.07
N SER A 134 0.12 -18.72 3.01
CA SER A 134 -0.99 -19.61 3.41
C SER A 134 -1.31 -19.58 4.90
N ASP A 135 -0.34 -19.17 5.73
CA ASP A 135 -0.44 -19.05 7.18
C ASP A 135 -1.07 -17.72 7.64
N ILE A 136 -1.37 -16.78 6.72
CA ILE A 136 -2.10 -15.57 7.05
C ILE A 136 -3.56 -15.93 7.39
N PRO A 137 -4.06 -15.56 8.58
CA PRO A 137 -5.42 -15.88 9.02
C PRO A 137 -6.46 -15.41 8.00
N ARG A 138 -7.40 -16.28 7.65
CA ARG A 138 -8.45 -15.97 6.64
C ARG A 138 -9.66 -15.24 7.22
N ALA A 139 -9.91 -15.43 8.52
CA ALA A 139 -11.06 -14.81 9.18
C ALA A 139 -10.80 -13.34 9.53
N ARG A 140 -11.83 -12.50 9.41
CA ARG A 140 -11.81 -11.08 9.83
C ARG A 140 -10.68 -10.28 9.17
N ARG A 141 -10.51 -10.44 7.87
CA ARG A 141 -9.58 -9.65 7.06
C ARG A 141 -10.21 -8.32 6.68
N LEU A 142 -9.45 -7.26 6.83
CA LEU A 142 -9.70 -5.96 6.26
C LEU A 142 -8.72 -5.75 5.11
N VAL A 143 -9.21 -5.52 3.91
CA VAL A 143 -8.40 -5.02 2.80
C VAL A 143 -8.46 -3.50 2.83
N PHE A 144 -7.32 -2.87 2.94
CA PHE A 144 -7.16 -1.42 3.05
C PHE A 144 -6.41 -0.91 1.83
N TYR A 145 -7.00 0.03 1.11
CA TYR A 145 -6.44 0.55 -0.12
C TYR A 145 -6.48 2.09 -0.13
N PRO A 146 -5.59 2.73 0.63
CA PRO A 146 -5.53 4.19 0.74
C PRO A 146 -4.65 4.81 -0.35
N GLY A 147 -4.53 6.15 -0.33
CA GLY A 147 -3.53 6.88 -1.08
C GLY A 147 -3.92 7.20 -2.51
N SER A 148 -5.19 7.07 -2.86
CA SER A 148 -5.71 7.35 -4.21
C SER A 148 -5.05 6.50 -5.33
N SER A 149 -4.33 5.44 -4.97
CA SER A 149 -3.65 4.56 -5.93
C SER A 149 -4.62 3.89 -6.91
N ILE A 150 -5.89 3.72 -6.50
CA ILE A 150 -6.96 3.20 -7.37
C ILE A 150 -7.16 4.06 -8.62
N GLY A 151 -6.85 5.36 -8.57
CA GLY A 151 -6.94 6.25 -9.73
C GLY A 151 -5.90 6.00 -10.82
N ASN A 152 -4.91 5.14 -10.55
CA ASN A 152 -3.90 4.73 -11.52
C ASN A 152 -4.33 3.55 -12.40
N PHE A 153 -5.50 2.99 -12.15
CA PHE A 153 -6.01 1.82 -12.87
C PHE A 153 -7.20 2.20 -13.75
N ASP A 154 -7.34 1.51 -14.88
CA ASP A 154 -8.54 1.59 -15.69
C ASP A 154 -9.71 0.87 -14.96
N PRO A 155 -10.98 1.30 -15.17
CA PRO A 155 -12.14 0.69 -14.50
C PRO A 155 -12.31 -0.83 -14.71
N THR A 156 -11.61 -1.38 -15.70
CA THR A 156 -11.64 -2.80 -16.06
C THR A 156 -10.50 -3.62 -15.41
N GLN A 157 -9.60 -2.96 -14.71
CA GLN A 157 -8.48 -3.56 -13.98
C GLN A 157 -8.82 -3.69 -12.49
#